data_f9e8c59e00cef98b20c15ef0f61d5147
#
_entry.id   f9e8c59e00cef98b20c15ef0f61d5147
#
_cell.length_a   1.000
_cell.length_b   1.000
_cell.length_c   1.000
_cell.angle_alpha   90.00
_cell.angle_beta   90.00
_cell.angle_gamma   90.00
#
_symmetry.space_group_name_H-M   'P 1'
#
loop_
_entity.id
_entity.type
_entity.pdbx_description
1 polymer ?
#
loop_
_entity_poly.entity_id
_entity_poly.type
_entity_poly.pdbx_seq_one_letter_code
_entity_poly.pdbx_strand_id
1 'polypeptide(L)'
;MTSDSKILSFEVFPPTTQVGSSHLVKTLDSLRALSPDFISVTCSNNNYENIADTTIKFADYINNTLNIPAVAHLPAAYLDKTQVIEILERLREKQTMKVLALRGDISDEATKKDFKYASDLVKFIKDYDSSFEVLGACYPDVHPESINRISDFHYLKEKVDSGADKLITQLFFDNNSFYDFQERCA
;
A
#
# COMPACT_ATOMS: atom_id res chain seq x y z
N MET A 1 3.87 -16.44 -25.45
CA MET A 1 3.62 -17.20 -24.21
C MET A 1 4.35 -16.46 -23.12
N THR A 2 3.66 -15.59 -22.40
CA THR A 2 4.21 -14.94 -21.21
C THR A 2 4.36 -16.02 -20.15
N SER A 3 5.57 -16.20 -19.65
CA SER A 3 5.83 -17.07 -18.49
C SER A 3 4.97 -16.57 -17.33
N ASP A 4 3.99 -17.36 -16.93
CA ASP A 4 3.15 -17.13 -15.76
C ASP A 4 3.97 -17.41 -14.49
N SER A 5 5.01 -16.58 -14.27
CA SER A 5 5.76 -16.66 -13.03
C SER A 5 4.90 -16.11 -11.91
N LYS A 6 4.58 -16.97 -10.95
CA LYS A 6 3.85 -16.58 -9.74
C LYS A 6 4.71 -15.56 -8.97
N ILE A 7 4.08 -14.51 -8.50
CA ILE A 7 4.71 -13.48 -7.66
C ILE A 7 4.55 -13.92 -6.19
N LEU A 8 5.65 -13.96 -5.45
CA LEU A 8 5.65 -14.17 -4.00
C LEU A 8 5.89 -12.84 -3.30
N SER A 9 4.99 -12.45 -2.43
CA SER A 9 5.15 -11.25 -1.60
C SER A 9 4.77 -11.50 -0.16
N PHE A 10 5.29 -10.66 0.71
CA PHE A 10 4.93 -10.64 2.13
C PHE A 10 4.48 -9.25 2.53
N GLU A 11 3.61 -9.19 3.53
CA GLU A 11 3.26 -7.96 4.21
C GLU A 11 3.76 -8.02 5.64
N VAL A 12 4.40 -6.96 6.10
CA VAL A 12 4.95 -6.87 7.46
C VAL A 12 4.41 -5.65 8.20
N PHE A 13 4.25 -5.83 9.50
CA PHE A 13 3.72 -4.82 10.40
C PHE A 13 4.86 -4.24 11.25
N PRO A 14 5.22 -2.96 11.06
CA PRO A 14 6.25 -2.33 11.86
C PRO A 14 5.85 -2.30 13.33
N PRO A 15 6.69 -2.79 14.24
CA PRO A 15 6.40 -2.77 15.66
C PRO A 15 6.68 -1.39 16.27
N THR A 16 6.02 -1.10 17.38
CA THR A 16 6.18 0.16 18.12
C THR A 16 7.31 0.09 19.18
N THR A 17 7.90 -1.09 19.41
CA THR A 17 8.94 -1.29 20.44
C THR A 17 10.28 -1.64 19.82
N GLN A 18 11.37 -1.30 20.51
CA GLN A 18 12.72 -1.65 20.08
C GLN A 18 12.95 -3.18 20.00
N VAL A 19 12.41 -3.92 20.95
CA VAL A 19 12.48 -5.39 20.95
C VAL A 19 11.75 -5.97 19.74
N GLY A 20 10.54 -5.48 19.46
CA GLY A 20 9.78 -5.85 18.27
C GLY A 20 10.52 -5.52 16.98
N SER A 21 11.17 -4.35 16.91
CA SER A 21 11.99 -3.97 15.75
C SER A 21 13.13 -4.95 15.50
N SER A 22 13.81 -5.40 16.56
CA SER A 22 14.87 -6.40 16.45
C SER A 22 14.35 -7.77 16.01
N HIS A 23 13.13 -8.14 16.42
CA HIS A 23 12.48 -9.37 15.98
C HIS A 23 12.06 -9.26 14.50
N LEU A 24 11.50 -8.13 14.08
CA LEU A 24 11.12 -7.93 12.68
C LEU A 24 12.32 -8.01 11.75
N VAL A 25 13.46 -7.41 12.11
CA VAL A 25 14.71 -7.52 11.35
C VAL A 25 15.09 -8.99 11.15
N LYS A 26 15.10 -9.81 12.21
CA LYS A 26 15.41 -11.25 12.10
C LYS A 26 14.41 -12.01 11.21
N THR A 27 13.13 -11.64 11.28
CA THR A 27 12.09 -12.21 10.44
C THR A 27 12.34 -11.85 8.97
N LEU A 28 12.65 -10.59 8.67
CA LEU A 28 12.96 -10.12 7.32
C LEU A 28 14.19 -10.83 6.74
N ASP A 29 15.25 -11.02 7.54
CA ASP A 29 16.41 -11.81 7.12
C ASP A 29 16.05 -13.26 6.77
N SER A 30 15.12 -13.86 7.52
CA SER A 30 14.63 -15.21 7.22
C SER A 30 13.76 -15.24 5.95
N LEU A 31 12.89 -14.24 5.75
CA LEU A 31 12.05 -14.13 4.56
C LEU A 31 12.86 -13.91 3.29
N ARG A 32 14.01 -13.25 3.36
CA ARG A 32 14.93 -13.08 2.24
C ARG A 32 15.33 -14.41 1.58
N ALA A 33 15.49 -15.47 2.39
CA ALA A 33 15.85 -16.81 1.88
C ALA A 33 14.78 -17.41 0.95
N LEU A 34 13.54 -16.91 1.00
CA LEU A 34 12.43 -17.33 0.13
C LEU A 34 12.39 -16.55 -1.20
N SER A 35 13.29 -15.60 -1.39
CA SER A 35 13.42 -14.77 -2.60
C SER A 35 12.09 -14.12 -3.02
N PRO A 36 11.42 -13.36 -2.15
CA PRO A 36 10.18 -12.69 -2.51
C PRO A 36 10.41 -11.62 -3.57
N ASP A 37 9.42 -11.42 -4.44
CA ASP A 37 9.43 -10.39 -5.48
C ASP A 37 9.30 -8.98 -4.89
N PHE A 38 8.60 -8.86 -3.77
CA PHE A 38 8.53 -7.63 -2.97
C PHE A 38 8.05 -7.89 -1.54
N ILE A 39 8.27 -6.92 -0.66
CA ILE A 39 7.69 -6.92 0.69
C ILE A 39 7.02 -5.58 0.92
N SER A 40 5.75 -5.59 1.36
CA SER A 40 5.03 -4.38 1.75
C SER A 40 5.13 -4.12 3.25
N VAL A 41 5.18 -2.85 3.61
CA VAL A 41 5.32 -2.39 5.00
C VAL A 41 4.09 -1.57 5.37
N THR A 42 3.30 -2.06 6.33
CA THR A 42 2.09 -1.38 6.78
C THR A 42 2.39 -0.13 7.59
N CYS A 43 1.37 0.68 7.83
CA CYS A 43 1.42 1.77 8.78
C CYS A 43 0.53 1.45 10.00
N SER A 44 1.12 1.37 11.19
CA SER A 44 0.42 0.94 12.40
C SER A 44 -0.65 1.92 12.91
N ASN A 45 -0.41 3.21 12.71
CA ASN A 45 -1.29 4.29 13.18
C ASN A 45 -1.34 5.38 12.12
N ASN A 46 -2.15 5.38 11.21
CA ASN A 46 -2.40 6.28 10.08
C ASN A 46 -1.97 7.76 10.26
N ASN A 47 -0.92 8.04 11.03
CA ASN A 47 -0.40 9.38 11.27
C ASN A 47 0.97 9.59 10.63
N TYR A 48 1.32 10.87 10.44
CA TYR A 48 2.54 11.30 9.76
C TYR A 48 3.81 10.74 10.42
N GLU A 49 3.94 10.82 11.75
CA GLU A 49 5.14 10.42 12.47
C GLU A 49 5.43 8.93 12.30
N ASN A 50 4.39 8.07 12.36
CA ASN A 50 4.57 6.63 12.19
C ASN A 50 4.95 6.26 10.76
N ILE A 51 4.38 6.93 9.76
CA ILE A 51 4.79 6.70 8.37
C ILE A 51 6.25 7.13 8.21
N ALA A 52 6.56 8.34 8.66
CA ALA A 52 7.87 8.93 8.51
C ALA A 52 8.98 8.14 9.23
N ASP A 53 8.73 7.72 10.47
CA ASP A 53 9.77 7.16 11.33
C ASP A 53 9.80 5.62 11.32
N THR A 54 8.72 4.97 10.96
CA THR A 54 8.62 3.52 11.07
C THR A 54 8.44 2.85 9.71
N THR A 55 7.41 3.21 8.95
CA THR A 55 7.15 2.60 7.64
C THR A 55 8.30 2.86 6.68
N ILE A 56 8.77 4.10 6.55
CA ILE A 56 9.89 4.47 5.68
C ILE A 56 11.17 3.77 6.12
N LYS A 57 11.45 3.70 7.43
CA LYS A 57 12.64 3.03 7.95
C LYS A 57 12.71 1.55 7.57
N PHE A 58 11.60 0.81 7.71
CA PHE A 58 11.59 -0.60 7.34
C PHE A 58 11.54 -0.80 5.82
N ALA A 59 10.88 0.08 5.08
CA ALA A 59 10.93 0.07 3.62
C ALA A 59 12.36 0.30 3.10
N ASP A 60 13.10 1.26 3.68
CA ASP A 60 14.52 1.50 3.41
C ASP A 60 15.38 0.25 3.70
N TYR A 61 15.18 -0.38 4.86
CA TYR A 61 15.91 -1.60 5.23
C TYR A 61 15.66 -2.73 4.22
N ILE A 62 14.40 -2.97 3.86
CA ILE A 62 14.03 -4.01 2.90
C ILE A 62 14.63 -3.70 1.52
N ASN A 63 14.49 -2.47 1.06
CA ASN A 63 14.93 -2.07 -0.28
C ASN A 63 16.46 -2.03 -0.41
N ASN A 64 17.13 -1.37 0.52
CA ASN A 64 18.56 -1.03 0.39
C ASN A 64 19.49 -1.98 1.15
N THR A 65 19.04 -2.66 2.21
CA THR A 65 19.88 -3.62 2.94
C THR A 65 19.62 -5.05 2.48
N LEU A 66 18.36 -5.43 2.30
CA LEU A 66 18.02 -6.79 1.87
C LEU A 66 18.03 -6.94 0.35
N ASN A 67 18.03 -5.84 -0.41
CA ASN A 67 17.88 -5.79 -1.86
C ASN A 67 16.61 -6.49 -2.37
N ILE A 68 15.50 -6.28 -1.66
CA ILE A 68 14.17 -6.75 -2.02
C ILE A 68 13.32 -5.50 -2.31
N PRO A 69 12.57 -5.43 -3.42
CA PRO A 69 11.66 -4.32 -3.67
C PRO A 69 10.70 -4.09 -2.51
N ALA A 70 10.68 -2.88 -1.95
CA ALA A 70 9.79 -2.51 -0.85
C ALA A 70 8.58 -1.70 -1.36
N VAL A 71 7.40 -1.94 -0.78
CA VAL A 71 6.19 -1.14 -0.99
C VAL A 71 5.80 -0.50 0.33
N ALA A 72 5.81 0.82 0.40
CA ALA A 72 5.39 1.56 1.60
C ALA A 72 3.87 1.81 1.58
N HIS A 73 3.16 1.43 2.65
CA HIS A 73 1.76 1.82 2.79
C HIS A 73 1.66 3.30 3.12
N LEU A 74 0.79 4.00 2.40
CA LEU A 74 0.54 5.42 2.57
C LEU A 74 -0.96 5.67 2.78
N PRO A 75 -1.44 5.63 4.05
CA PRO A 75 -2.81 6.00 4.39
C PRO A 75 -2.95 7.52 4.50
N ALA A 76 -3.86 8.11 3.74
CA ALA A 76 -3.98 9.56 3.60
C ALA A 76 -5.07 10.22 4.46
N ALA A 77 -5.90 9.44 5.16
CA ALA A 77 -7.06 9.99 5.91
C ALA A 77 -6.69 11.12 6.89
N TYR A 78 -5.47 11.08 7.43
CA TYR A 78 -4.98 12.04 8.44
C TYR A 78 -3.83 12.91 7.93
N LEU A 79 -3.55 12.88 6.62
CA LEU A 79 -2.46 13.65 6.00
C LEU A 79 -3.02 14.81 5.18
N ASP A 80 -2.30 15.92 5.18
CA ASP A 80 -2.47 16.97 4.19
C ASP A 80 -1.47 16.79 3.02
N LYS A 81 -1.65 17.58 1.98
CA LYS A 81 -0.81 17.51 0.77
C LYS A 81 0.67 17.74 1.07
N THR A 82 0.99 18.65 1.99
CA THR A 82 2.38 18.96 2.36
C THR A 82 3.04 17.76 3.00
N GLN A 83 2.35 17.12 3.95
CA GLN A 83 2.83 15.89 4.61
C GLN A 83 3.02 14.74 3.62
N VAL A 84 2.11 14.58 2.66
CA VAL A 84 2.26 13.57 1.60
C VAL A 84 3.50 13.86 0.74
N ILE A 85 3.74 15.11 0.33
CA ILE A 85 4.94 15.49 -0.41
C ILE A 85 6.20 15.15 0.39
N GLU A 86 6.26 15.52 1.67
CA GLU A 86 7.42 15.21 2.52
C GLU A 86 7.68 13.71 2.63
N ILE A 87 6.63 12.90 2.76
CA ILE A 87 6.76 11.43 2.76
C ILE A 87 7.31 10.92 1.42
N LEU A 88 6.77 11.40 0.30
CA LEU A 88 7.24 11.00 -1.02
C LEU A 88 8.70 11.38 -1.26
N GLU A 89 9.13 12.57 -0.85
CA GLU A 89 10.53 12.99 -0.95
C GLU A 89 11.45 12.10 -0.11
N ARG A 90 11.07 11.79 1.13
CA ARG A 90 11.83 10.86 1.98
C ARG A 90 11.90 9.45 1.38
N LEU A 91 10.81 8.94 0.79
CA LEU A 91 10.82 7.66 0.08
C LEU A 91 11.74 7.71 -1.15
N ARG A 92 11.72 8.81 -1.91
CA ARG A 92 12.61 9.02 -3.06
C ARG A 92 14.08 9.04 -2.64
N GLU A 93 14.44 9.76 -1.58
CA GLU A 93 15.81 9.76 -1.02
C GLU A 93 16.29 8.36 -0.66
N LYS A 94 15.38 7.48 -0.24
CA LYS A 94 15.63 6.07 0.06
C LYS A 94 15.47 5.15 -1.16
N GLN A 95 15.26 5.69 -2.34
CA GLN A 95 15.04 4.93 -3.58
C GLN A 95 13.86 3.93 -3.48
N THR A 96 12.94 4.15 -2.57
CA THR A 96 11.73 3.35 -2.39
C THR A 96 10.59 4.00 -3.19
N MET A 97 10.47 3.61 -4.45
CA MET A 97 9.57 4.26 -5.42
C MET A 97 8.24 3.55 -5.58
N LYS A 98 7.85 2.68 -4.62
CA LYS A 98 6.59 1.94 -4.67
C LYS A 98 5.75 2.25 -3.42
N VAL A 99 4.51 2.67 -3.64
CA VAL A 99 3.59 2.99 -2.56
C VAL A 99 2.26 2.28 -2.74
N LEU A 100 1.68 1.78 -1.65
CA LEU A 100 0.29 1.34 -1.62
C LEU A 100 -0.56 2.50 -1.09
N ALA A 101 -1.29 3.15 -1.99
CA ALA A 101 -2.15 4.28 -1.68
C ALA A 101 -3.45 3.80 -1.04
N LEU A 102 -3.69 4.20 0.20
CA LEU A 102 -4.85 3.82 1.00
C LEU A 102 -5.58 5.08 1.48
N ARG A 103 -6.89 4.97 1.69
CA ARG A 103 -7.60 5.97 2.46
C ARG A 103 -7.14 5.92 3.93
N GLY A 104 -7.03 4.73 4.47
CA GLY A 104 -6.88 4.46 5.88
C GLY A 104 -8.24 4.42 6.61
N ASP A 105 -8.22 3.91 7.84
CA ASP A 105 -9.41 3.87 8.69
C ASP A 105 -9.70 5.27 9.23
N ILE A 106 -10.96 5.66 9.22
CA ILE A 106 -11.42 6.97 9.70
C ILE A 106 -12.08 6.76 11.07
N SER A 107 -11.53 7.40 12.11
CA SER A 107 -12.24 7.51 13.39
C SER A 107 -13.23 8.68 13.35
N ASP A 108 -14.26 8.67 14.23
CA ASP A 108 -15.26 9.73 14.33
C ASP A 108 -14.67 11.12 14.63
N GLU A 109 -13.44 11.17 15.15
CA GLU A 109 -12.70 12.40 15.45
C GLU A 109 -11.86 12.92 14.29
N ALA A 110 -11.88 12.24 13.13
CA ALA A 110 -11.06 12.63 11.99
C ALA A 110 -11.46 14.01 11.45
N THR A 111 -10.61 14.98 11.62
CA THR A 111 -10.70 16.24 10.86
C THR A 111 -10.54 15.92 9.39
N LYS A 112 -11.44 16.43 8.55
CA LYS A 112 -11.31 16.29 7.09
C LYS A 112 -9.96 16.81 6.65
N LYS A 113 -9.16 15.93 6.08
CA LYS A 113 -7.91 16.26 5.42
C LYS A 113 -8.12 16.42 3.90
N ASP A 114 -7.06 16.57 3.17
CA ASP A 114 -7.12 16.89 1.72
C ASP A 114 -7.58 15.71 0.85
N PHE A 115 -7.55 14.49 1.37
CA PHE A 115 -7.86 13.28 0.62
C PHE A 115 -9.11 12.59 1.19
N LYS A 116 -10.16 12.52 0.40
CA LYS A 116 -11.40 11.84 0.81
C LYS A 116 -11.39 10.35 0.49
N TYR A 117 -10.76 9.99 -0.62
CA TYR A 117 -10.66 8.63 -1.12
C TYR A 117 -9.22 8.28 -1.50
N ALA A 118 -8.95 6.97 -1.60
CA ALA A 118 -7.64 6.51 -2.08
C ALA A 118 -7.37 6.96 -3.53
N SER A 119 -8.39 7.11 -4.37
CA SER A 119 -8.26 7.64 -5.72
C SER A 119 -7.73 9.08 -5.77
N ASP A 120 -8.12 9.92 -4.80
CA ASP A 120 -7.58 11.29 -4.69
C ASP A 120 -6.08 11.26 -4.42
N LEU A 121 -5.64 10.37 -3.52
CA LEU A 121 -4.22 10.18 -3.22
C LEU A 121 -3.46 9.62 -4.41
N VAL A 122 -3.98 8.61 -5.09
CA VAL A 122 -3.38 8.04 -6.31
C VAL A 122 -3.13 9.14 -7.34
N LYS A 123 -4.18 9.92 -7.64
CA LYS A 123 -4.08 11.03 -8.58
C LYS A 123 -3.03 12.05 -8.14
N PHE A 124 -3.06 12.44 -6.88
CA PHE A 124 -2.11 13.42 -6.34
C PHE A 124 -0.65 12.95 -6.46
N ILE A 125 -0.36 11.69 -6.14
CA ILE A 125 0.99 11.12 -6.27
C ILE A 125 1.42 11.15 -7.73
N LYS A 126 0.57 10.70 -8.65
CA LYS A 126 0.89 10.66 -10.09
C LYS A 126 1.08 12.05 -10.71
N ASP A 127 0.28 13.02 -10.29
CA ASP A 127 0.42 14.42 -10.73
C ASP A 127 1.71 15.05 -10.15
N TYR A 128 2.11 14.68 -8.93
CA TYR A 128 3.33 15.18 -8.28
C TYR A 128 4.59 14.56 -8.87
N ASP A 129 4.62 13.23 -8.96
CA ASP A 129 5.74 12.48 -9.54
C ASP A 129 5.27 11.15 -10.13
N SER A 130 5.12 11.10 -11.44
CA SER A 130 4.67 9.91 -12.17
C SER A 130 5.65 8.73 -12.13
N SER A 131 6.88 8.92 -11.63
CA SER A 131 7.86 7.84 -11.48
C SER A 131 7.57 6.90 -10.30
N PHE A 132 6.73 7.30 -9.36
CA PHE A 132 6.23 6.38 -8.34
C PHE A 132 5.33 5.30 -8.95
N GLU A 133 5.61 4.04 -8.64
CA GLU A 133 4.68 2.94 -8.87
C GLU A 133 3.63 2.95 -7.77
N VAL A 134 2.39 3.25 -8.13
CA VAL A 134 1.29 3.39 -7.16
C VAL A 134 0.39 2.17 -7.22
N LEU A 135 0.32 1.46 -6.09
CA LEU A 135 -0.58 0.32 -5.92
C LEU A 135 -1.87 0.77 -5.24
N GLY A 136 -2.99 0.16 -5.58
CA GLY A 136 -4.28 0.37 -4.96
C GLY A 136 -4.83 -0.91 -4.33
N ALA A 137 -5.55 -0.80 -3.21
CA ALA A 137 -6.27 -1.93 -2.65
C ALA A 137 -7.57 -2.20 -3.42
N CYS A 138 -7.92 -3.49 -3.57
CA CYS A 138 -9.19 -3.94 -4.12
C CYS A 138 -9.77 -5.08 -3.28
N TYR A 139 -11.07 -5.38 -3.48
CA TYR A 139 -11.82 -6.30 -2.64
C TYR A 139 -12.55 -7.32 -3.52
N PRO A 140 -12.11 -8.60 -3.54
CA PRO A 140 -12.83 -9.66 -4.26
C PRO A 140 -14.28 -9.82 -3.78
N ASP A 141 -14.50 -9.71 -2.46
CA ASP A 141 -15.83 -9.88 -1.86
C ASP A 141 -16.71 -8.62 -1.97
N VAL A 142 -16.28 -7.48 -1.79
CA VAL A 142 -16.88 -6.13 -1.81
C VAL A 142 -16.35 -5.35 -0.59
N HIS A 143 -16.04 -4.10 -0.78
CA HIS A 143 -15.63 -3.24 0.34
C HIS A 143 -16.75 -3.12 1.38
N PRO A 144 -16.47 -3.28 2.69
CA PRO A 144 -17.51 -3.25 3.72
C PRO A 144 -18.37 -1.97 3.76
N GLU A 145 -17.82 -0.84 3.35
CA GLU A 145 -18.52 0.44 3.29
C GLU A 145 -19.24 0.69 1.95
N SER A 146 -19.07 -0.20 0.96
CA SER A 146 -19.76 -0.04 -0.32
C SER A 146 -21.23 -0.44 -0.21
N ILE A 147 -22.11 0.34 -0.83
CA ILE A 147 -23.55 0.09 -0.83
C ILE A 147 -23.88 -1.24 -1.52
N ASN A 148 -23.15 -1.56 -2.58
CA ASN A 148 -23.31 -2.79 -3.35
C ASN A 148 -22.08 -3.04 -4.24
N ARG A 149 -22.05 -4.20 -4.90
CA ARG A 149 -20.97 -4.59 -5.82
C ARG A 149 -20.75 -3.62 -6.99
N ILE A 150 -21.81 -3.01 -7.50
CA ILE A 150 -21.71 -2.09 -8.65
C ILE A 150 -20.99 -0.80 -8.24
N SER A 151 -21.38 -0.23 -7.09
CA SER A 151 -20.72 0.97 -6.57
C SER A 151 -19.28 0.70 -6.19
N ASP A 152 -18.97 -0.46 -5.61
CA ASP A 152 -17.59 -0.86 -5.28
C ASP A 152 -16.72 -0.93 -6.54
N PHE A 153 -17.23 -1.55 -7.58
CA PHE A 153 -16.53 -1.65 -8.86
C PHE A 153 -16.33 -0.29 -9.54
N HIS A 154 -17.30 0.61 -9.40
CA HIS A 154 -17.17 1.98 -9.90
C HIS A 154 -16.02 2.72 -9.18
N TYR A 155 -15.94 2.62 -7.86
CA TYR A 155 -14.83 3.22 -7.09
C TYR A 155 -13.47 2.57 -7.40
N LEU A 156 -13.46 1.26 -7.69
CA LEU A 156 -12.24 0.59 -8.15
C LEU A 156 -11.80 1.15 -9.50
N LYS A 157 -12.73 1.30 -10.43
CA LYS A 157 -12.45 1.90 -11.75
C LYS A 157 -11.92 3.33 -11.61
N GLU A 158 -12.54 4.16 -10.78
CA GLU A 158 -12.04 5.53 -10.52
C GLU A 158 -10.60 5.51 -9.99
N LYS A 159 -10.24 4.55 -9.13
CA LYS A 159 -8.87 4.39 -8.61
C LYS A 159 -7.88 4.04 -9.73
N VAL A 160 -8.26 3.13 -10.62
CA VAL A 160 -7.43 2.76 -11.79
C VAL A 160 -7.31 3.94 -12.75
N ASP A 161 -8.41 4.60 -13.07
CA ASP A 161 -8.44 5.77 -13.96
C ASP A 161 -7.64 6.95 -13.38
N SER A 162 -7.49 7.01 -12.06
CA SER A 162 -6.64 7.99 -11.36
C SER A 162 -5.14 7.70 -11.47
N GLY A 163 -4.75 6.55 -12.04
CA GLY A 163 -3.37 6.19 -12.33
C GLY A 163 -2.77 5.10 -11.44
N ALA A 164 -3.58 4.28 -10.76
CA ALA A 164 -3.05 3.11 -10.06
C ALA A 164 -2.43 2.13 -11.06
N ASP A 165 -1.15 1.79 -10.87
CA ASP A 165 -0.41 0.91 -11.77
C ASP A 165 -0.72 -0.57 -11.53
N LYS A 166 -1.03 -0.93 -10.29
CA LYS A 166 -1.33 -2.29 -9.85
C LYS A 166 -2.41 -2.30 -8.77
N LEU A 167 -3.05 -3.45 -8.62
CA LEU A 167 -4.02 -3.68 -7.55
C LEU A 167 -3.53 -4.82 -6.65
N ILE A 168 -3.70 -4.63 -5.33
CA ILE A 168 -3.51 -5.69 -4.32
C ILE A 168 -4.87 -5.99 -3.71
N THR A 169 -5.27 -7.25 -3.72
CA THR A 169 -6.53 -7.66 -3.10
C THR A 169 -6.42 -7.63 -1.59
N GLN A 170 -7.52 -7.31 -0.93
CA GLN A 170 -7.69 -7.68 0.48
C GLN A 170 -7.63 -9.20 0.61
N LEU A 171 -7.22 -9.68 1.79
CA LEU A 171 -7.20 -11.11 2.09
C LEU A 171 -8.56 -11.74 1.81
N PHE A 172 -8.57 -12.86 1.10
CA PHE A 172 -9.75 -13.65 0.80
C PHE A 172 -9.45 -15.13 0.99
N PHE A 173 -10.49 -15.93 1.27
CA PHE A 173 -10.37 -17.37 1.51
C PHE A 173 -11.18 -18.21 0.49
N ASP A 174 -12.09 -17.56 -0.25
CA ASP A 174 -12.86 -18.20 -1.31
C ASP A 174 -12.30 -17.79 -2.69
N ASN A 175 -11.72 -18.77 -3.38
CA ASN A 175 -11.19 -18.53 -4.72
C ASN A 175 -12.29 -18.15 -5.74
N ASN A 176 -13.55 -18.56 -5.52
CA ASN A 176 -14.64 -18.19 -6.43
C ASN A 176 -14.88 -16.67 -6.39
N SER A 177 -14.82 -16.05 -5.20
CA SER A 177 -14.91 -14.59 -5.07
C SER A 177 -13.82 -13.90 -5.91
N PHE A 178 -12.60 -14.44 -5.93
CA PHE A 178 -11.52 -13.90 -6.73
C PHE A 178 -11.74 -14.12 -8.24
N TYR A 179 -12.18 -15.29 -8.66
CA TYR A 179 -12.47 -15.55 -10.08
C TYR A 179 -13.60 -14.66 -10.59
N ASP A 180 -14.69 -14.52 -9.83
CA ASP A 180 -15.78 -13.60 -10.16
C ASP A 180 -15.29 -12.14 -10.24
N PHE A 181 -14.36 -11.77 -9.38
CA PHE A 181 -13.73 -10.45 -9.41
C PHE A 181 -12.91 -10.25 -10.68
N GLN A 182 -12.09 -11.24 -11.07
CA GLN A 182 -11.29 -11.18 -12.29
C GLN A 182 -12.16 -11.05 -13.54
N GLU A 183 -13.25 -11.84 -13.63
CA GLU A 183 -14.20 -11.76 -14.76
C GLU A 183 -14.83 -10.37 -14.89
N ARG A 184 -15.10 -9.72 -13.77
CA ARG A 184 -15.65 -8.34 -13.75
C ARG A 184 -14.63 -7.27 -14.13
N CYS A 185 -13.33 -7.55 -13.94
CA CYS A 185 -12.25 -6.63 -14.32
C CYS A 185 -11.83 -6.74 -15.79
N ALA A 186 -12.23 -7.82 -16.47
CA ALA A 186 -11.90 -8.08 -17.88
C ALA A 186 -12.82 -7.30 -18.84
#